data_56b0e325a92522891034042286cab91c
#
_entry.id   56b0e325a92522891034042286cab91c
#
_cell.length_a   1.000
_cell.length_b   1.000
_cell.length_c   1.000
_cell.angle_alpha   90.00
_cell.angle_beta   90.00
_cell.angle_gamma   90.00
#
_symmetry.space_group_name_H-M   'P 1'
#
loop_
_entity.id
_entity.type
_entity.pdbx_description
1 polymer ?
#
loop_
_entity_poly.entity_id
_entity_poly.type
_entity_poly.pdbx_seq_one_letter_code
_entity_poly.pdbx_strand_id
1 'polypeptide(L)'
;MQTTTTPTTLDWPHYGNGYNNQRYQNVDQINPSNVGSLKVAWVFHTGVVDDNSTLEVTPIVINGVMYATTGHDDVFAINAVNGAQIWAYHAVDQAPPQTFPLCCGRNNRGVAVGNGKVFIGRLDNSVVALNQATGLVAWQVKLADSAQGYSITMAPQFIATSLHPQGLIIISLSGGEYEARGQVFALNAANGAIVWMFFTTQGPNTWGGNAYLTGGGFQWNTPSIDPTLGLVYLNTGNAAPDVLGQNRPGINLFTCSLVALNVDTGNLIWYFQEVHHDIWDYDAAQTTVLFDLTKNGVTTPAIAHTGKNGELYILDRRNGNPLYPVTEEPVPTTNPPYQNAFPTQPHSAVAHLTPFNCIQPNTSGIPCPPRYTPPSEVIELQQPGAQGGGEWVAAAYSPRTHFLYSPVRYEPTSYVTHPDNNEPTPIPGQIPPEFVGSDFGRSLLTTNPFGIFGATNTTTGQIAWENDTKDLATSDMTVTGDLVWYGQDNGNLNAANAATGQVLFTFNANTVPGAGGANAGAIAYVVNSKEYVAYAFGGNVLERANQQVDLPGDAIIAFTLP
;
A
#
# COMPACT_ATOMS: atom_id res chain seq x y z
N MET A 1 11.18 12.66 -33.66
CA MET A 1 10.96 11.32 -33.08
C MET A 1 12.33 10.68 -32.89
N GLN A 2 12.84 10.59 -31.66
CA GLN A 2 13.99 9.76 -31.37
C GLN A 2 13.50 8.30 -31.40
N THR A 3 14.00 7.51 -32.33
CA THR A 3 13.81 6.06 -32.31
C THR A 3 14.60 5.52 -31.13
N THR A 4 13.98 5.35 -29.97
CA THR A 4 14.56 4.63 -28.85
C THR A 4 14.61 3.16 -29.23
N THR A 5 15.81 2.63 -29.44
CA THR A 5 15.99 1.18 -29.61
C THR A 5 15.60 0.50 -28.32
N THR A 6 14.67 -0.47 -28.36
CA THR A 6 14.29 -1.27 -27.19
C THR A 6 15.57 -1.88 -26.59
N PRO A 7 15.84 -1.73 -25.29
CA PRO A 7 16.99 -2.34 -24.66
C PRO A 7 16.92 -3.87 -24.76
N THR A 8 18.07 -4.56 -24.72
CA THR A 8 18.10 -6.02 -24.75
C THR A 8 17.48 -6.63 -23.50
N THR A 9 17.67 -5.97 -22.35
CA THR A 9 17.11 -6.35 -21.05
C THR A 9 16.80 -5.08 -20.28
N LEU A 10 15.65 -5.10 -19.60
CA LEU A 10 15.21 -4.05 -18.67
C LEU A 10 14.45 -4.73 -17.54
N ASP A 11 14.97 -4.61 -16.34
CA ASP A 11 14.42 -5.27 -15.17
C ASP A 11 13.31 -4.44 -14.50
N TRP A 12 12.54 -5.09 -13.60
CA TRP A 12 11.67 -4.48 -12.60
C TRP A 12 12.18 -4.89 -11.20
N PRO A 13 13.23 -4.22 -10.68
CA PRO A 13 14.06 -4.78 -9.61
C PRO A 13 13.53 -4.54 -8.20
N HIS A 14 12.52 -3.69 -8.01
CA HIS A 14 11.93 -3.34 -6.71
C HIS A 14 10.42 -3.32 -6.81
N TYR A 15 9.72 -3.32 -5.68
CA TYR A 15 8.27 -3.22 -5.58
C TYR A 15 7.69 -2.10 -6.46
N GLY A 16 8.24 -0.90 -6.38
CA GLY A 16 7.84 0.27 -7.17
C GLY A 16 8.69 0.54 -8.41
N ASN A 17 9.35 -0.48 -8.98
CA ASN A 17 10.37 -0.43 -10.05
C ASN A 17 11.70 0.22 -9.64
N GLY A 18 11.70 1.08 -8.65
CA GLY A 18 12.89 1.72 -8.05
C GLY A 18 12.62 2.03 -6.59
N TYR A 19 13.61 2.52 -5.90
CA TYR A 19 13.49 2.97 -4.51
C TYR A 19 12.49 4.12 -4.34
N ASN A 20 12.23 4.86 -5.40
CA ASN A 20 11.33 6.02 -5.44
C ASN A 20 9.84 5.66 -5.55
N ASN A 21 9.49 4.38 -5.67
CA ASN A 21 8.12 3.88 -5.82
C ASN A 21 7.32 4.58 -6.94
N GLN A 22 7.98 5.04 -8.02
CA GLN A 22 7.28 5.71 -9.13
C GLN A 22 6.41 4.75 -9.95
N ARG A 23 6.64 3.44 -9.86
CA ARG A 23 5.95 2.43 -10.68
C ARG A 23 5.92 2.82 -12.16
N TYR A 24 7.03 3.38 -12.62
CA TYR A 24 7.22 3.87 -13.98
C TYR A 24 8.33 3.10 -14.68
N GLN A 25 8.04 2.62 -15.90
CA GLN A 25 9.04 2.00 -16.76
C GLN A 25 9.16 2.80 -18.07
N ASN A 26 10.39 3.23 -18.39
CA ASN A 26 10.64 3.97 -19.61
C ASN A 26 10.82 3.02 -20.81
N VAL A 27 9.73 2.52 -21.33
CA VAL A 27 9.68 1.57 -22.44
C VAL A 27 8.50 1.92 -23.37
N ASP A 28 8.63 1.69 -24.67
CA ASP A 28 7.67 2.13 -25.69
C ASP A 28 7.35 1.07 -26.76
N GLN A 29 7.81 -0.18 -26.60
CA GLN A 29 7.49 -1.22 -27.58
C GLN A 29 5.97 -1.48 -27.58
N ILE A 30 5.40 -1.59 -26.35
CA ILE A 30 3.94 -1.57 -26.13
C ILE A 30 3.55 -0.10 -25.91
N ASN A 31 2.65 0.43 -26.72
CA ASN A 31 2.31 1.85 -26.73
C ASN A 31 0.82 2.07 -27.11
N PRO A 32 0.28 3.29 -27.03
CA PRO A 32 -1.12 3.57 -27.32
C PRO A 32 -1.60 3.12 -28.70
N SER A 33 -0.74 3.01 -29.70
CA SER A 33 -1.13 2.61 -31.06
C SER A 33 -1.25 1.10 -31.26
N ASN A 34 -0.66 0.28 -30.38
CA ASN A 34 -0.57 -1.18 -30.57
C ASN A 34 -1.02 -2.01 -29.36
N VAL A 35 -1.31 -1.38 -28.21
CA VAL A 35 -1.71 -2.08 -26.97
C VAL A 35 -2.92 -2.99 -27.18
N GLY A 36 -3.85 -2.62 -28.08
CA GLY A 36 -5.01 -3.44 -28.45
C GLY A 36 -4.65 -4.77 -29.13
N SER A 37 -3.39 -4.95 -29.55
CA SER A 37 -2.91 -6.20 -30.19
C SER A 37 -2.25 -7.18 -29.22
N LEU A 38 -2.17 -6.85 -27.93
CA LEU A 38 -1.55 -7.70 -26.92
C LEU A 38 -2.13 -9.10 -26.89
N LYS A 39 -1.26 -10.07 -26.63
CA LYS A 39 -1.59 -11.48 -26.43
C LYS A 39 -1.01 -11.96 -25.12
N VAL A 40 -1.67 -12.94 -24.50
CA VAL A 40 -1.10 -13.71 -23.41
C VAL A 40 0.14 -14.44 -23.93
N ALA A 41 1.29 -14.17 -23.30
CA ALA A 41 2.54 -14.83 -23.60
C ALA A 41 2.67 -16.14 -22.84
N TRP A 42 2.32 -16.12 -21.55
CA TRP A 42 2.31 -17.27 -20.66
C TRP A 42 1.41 -17.02 -19.45
N VAL A 43 1.01 -18.10 -18.80
CA VAL A 43 0.27 -18.12 -17.52
C VAL A 43 1.05 -19.03 -16.56
N PHE A 44 1.21 -18.56 -15.33
CA PHE A 44 1.75 -19.34 -14.21
C PHE A 44 0.70 -19.44 -13.11
N HIS A 45 0.46 -20.64 -12.60
CA HIS A 45 -0.43 -20.89 -11.47
C HIS A 45 0.38 -21.20 -10.22
N THR A 46 0.12 -20.46 -9.13
CA THR A 46 0.80 -20.69 -7.85
C THR A 46 0.31 -21.95 -7.13
N GLY A 47 -0.91 -22.42 -7.45
CA GLY A 47 -1.57 -23.53 -6.78
C GLY A 47 -2.19 -23.16 -5.42
N VAL A 48 -2.17 -21.85 -5.04
CA VAL A 48 -2.74 -21.36 -3.78
C VAL A 48 -4.02 -20.60 -4.08
N VAL A 49 -5.15 -21.25 -3.84
CA VAL A 49 -6.49 -20.66 -3.97
C VAL A 49 -7.29 -21.03 -2.74
N ASP A 50 -7.66 -20.04 -1.92
CA ASP A 50 -8.60 -20.20 -0.82
C ASP A 50 -9.35 -18.90 -0.49
N ASP A 51 -10.41 -19.01 0.30
CA ASP A 51 -11.30 -17.91 0.62
C ASP A 51 -10.67 -16.88 1.60
N ASN A 52 -9.53 -17.20 2.22
CA ASN A 52 -8.84 -16.37 3.19
C ASN A 52 -7.52 -15.77 2.67
N SER A 53 -7.19 -16.00 1.38
CA SER A 53 -5.96 -15.51 0.76
C SER A 53 -6.22 -14.47 -0.30
N THR A 54 -5.33 -13.48 -0.37
CA THR A 54 -5.24 -12.51 -1.45
C THR A 54 -4.00 -12.77 -2.29
N LEU A 55 -3.99 -12.32 -3.54
CA LEU A 55 -2.80 -12.32 -4.38
C LEU A 55 -2.49 -10.88 -4.82
N GLU A 56 -2.09 -10.04 -3.87
CA GLU A 56 -1.72 -8.63 -4.04
C GLU A 56 -0.25 -8.43 -4.41
N VAL A 57 0.46 -9.48 -4.74
CA VAL A 57 1.89 -9.40 -5.02
C VAL A 57 2.18 -8.46 -6.19
N THR A 58 3.13 -7.54 -6.01
CA THR A 58 3.87 -6.95 -7.13
C THR A 58 5.09 -7.82 -7.41
N PRO A 59 5.11 -8.63 -8.47
CA PRO A 59 6.28 -9.41 -8.83
C PRO A 59 7.47 -8.51 -9.14
N ILE A 60 8.69 -8.98 -8.91
CA ILE A 60 9.91 -8.30 -9.38
C ILE A 60 10.63 -9.16 -10.40
N VAL A 61 11.30 -8.54 -11.36
CA VAL A 61 12.05 -9.24 -12.42
C VAL A 61 13.49 -8.75 -12.40
N ILE A 62 14.43 -9.71 -12.30
CA ILE A 62 15.87 -9.43 -12.33
C ILE A 62 16.54 -10.45 -13.24
N ASN A 63 17.25 -9.96 -14.26
CA ASN A 63 17.99 -10.81 -15.21
C ASN A 63 17.13 -11.93 -15.83
N GLY A 64 15.86 -11.64 -16.15
CA GLY A 64 14.93 -12.59 -16.77
C GLY A 64 14.34 -13.61 -15.81
N VAL A 65 14.51 -13.48 -14.51
CA VAL A 65 13.85 -14.27 -13.46
C VAL A 65 12.85 -13.41 -12.73
N MET A 66 11.60 -13.83 -12.72
CA MET A 66 10.51 -13.22 -11.96
C MET A 66 10.41 -13.88 -10.58
N TYR A 67 10.23 -13.06 -9.54
CA TYR A 67 9.97 -13.51 -8.16
C TYR A 67 8.60 -13.02 -7.73
N ALA A 68 7.77 -13.94 -7.24
CA ALA A 68 6.41 -13.66 -6.77
C ALA A 68 6.12 -14.40 -5.48
N THR A 69 5.20 -13.85 -4.67
CA THR A 69 4.73 -14.45 -3.41
C THR A 69 3.25 -14.79 -3.47
N THR A 70 2.77 -15.57 -2.52
CA THR A 70 1.35 -15.83 -2.27
C THR A 70 0.96 -15.34 -0.89
N GLY A 71 -0.33 -15.27 -0.59
CA GLY A 71 -0.83 -14.99 0.76
C GLY A 71 -0.43 -16.05 1.80
N HIS A 72 0.11 -17.19 1.38
CA HIS A 72 0.67 -18.23 2.26
C HIS A 72 2.18 -18.08 2.50
N ASP A 73 2.78 -16.93 2.10
CA ASP A 73 4.22 -16.65 2.20
C ASP A 73 5.10 -17.58 1.34
N ASP A 74 4.54 -18.25 0.33
CA ASP A 74 5.35 -18.98 -0.65
C ASP A 74 6.09 -18.00 -1.55
N VAL A 75 7.26 -18.43 -2.06
CA VAL A 75 8.04 -17.67 -3.04
C VAL A 75 8.32 -18.54 -4.25
N PHE A 76 8.01 -18.00 -5.42
CA PHE A 76 8.30 -18.66 -6.71
C PHE A 76 9.32 -17.84 -7.49
N ALA A 77 10.34 -18.54 -8.03
CA ALA A 77 11.18 -18.02 -9.09
C ALA A 77 10.72 -18.61 -10.43
N ILE A 78 10.40 -17.73 -11.37
CA ILE A 78 9.73 -18.06 -12.62
C ILE A 78 10.58 -17.51 -13.77
N ASN A 79 10.74 -18.27 -14.85
CA ASN A 79 11.34 -17.75 -16.07
C ASN A 79 10.43 -16.70 -16.69
N ALA A 80 10.89 -15.46 -16.73
CA ALA A 80 10.11 -14.32 -17.17
C ALA A 80 9.74 -14.32 -18.67
N VAL A 81 10.35 -15.21 -19.48
CA VAL A 81 10.07 -15.34 -20.93
C VAL A 81 8.93 -16.31 -21.20
N ASN A 82 8.82 -17.41 -20.43
CA ASN A 82 7.92 -18.51 -20.75
C ASN A 82 7.08 -19.04 -19.58
N GLY A 83 7.18 -18.42 -18.40
CA GLY A 83 6.40 -18.81 -17.23
C GLY A 83 6.82 -20.11 -16.55
N ALA A 84 7.93 -20.75 -16.95
CA ALA A 84 8.38 -21.99 -16.33
C ALA A 84 8.92 -21.75 -14.92
N GLN A 85 8.49 -22.55 -13.94
CA GLN A 85 9.03 -22.51 -12.58
C GLN A 85 10.51 -22.91 -12.59
N ILE A 86 11.36 -22.11 -11.96
CA ILE A 86 12.79 -22.38 -11.75
C ILE A 86 12.98 -23.07 -10.41
N TRP A 87 12.42 -22.47 -9.35
CA TRP A 87 12.35 -23.05 -8.01
C TRP A 87 11.14 -22.49 -7.25
N ALA A 88 10.73 -23.17 -6.19
CA ALA A 88 9.75 -22.70 -5.24
C ALA A 88 10.27 -22.86 -3.81
N TYR A 89 9.91 -21.94 -2.94
CA TYR A 89 9.99 -22.04 -1.49
C TYR A 89 8.56 -22.06 -0.97
N HIS A 90 8.19 -23.13 -0.28
CA HIS A 90 6.90 -23.25 0.39
C HIS A 90 7.08 -22.96 1.86
N ALA A 91 6.40 -21.90 2.35
CA ALA A 91 6.40 -21.58 3.76
C ALA A 91 5.65 -22.68 4.52
N VAL A 92 6.29 -23.24 5.55
CA VAL A 92 5.62 -24.19 6.42
C VAL A 92 4.77 -23.41 7.40
N ASP A 93 3.46 -23.37 7.16
CA ASP A 93 2.50 -22.81 8.12
C ASP A 93 2.47 -23.71 9.36
N GLN A 94 3.01 -23.19 10.45
CA GLN A 94 3.02 -23.90 11.74
C GLN A 94 1.76 -23.68 12.55
N ALA A 95 0.87 -22.76 12.10
CA ALA A 95 -0.36 -22.42 12.77
C ALA A 95 -1.53 -22.35 11.78
N PRO A 96 -2.75 -22.73 12.18
CA PRO A 96 -3.96 -22.51 11.37
C PRO A 96 -4.15 -21.02 11.03
N PRO A 97 -4.82 -20.68 9.92
CA PRO A 97 -5.05 -19.29 9.50
C PRO A 97 -5.61 -18.38 10.60
N GLN A 98 -6.53 -18.88 11.40
CA GLN A 98 -7.18 -18.18 12.50
C GLN A 98 -6.26 -17.90 13.71
N THR A 99 -5.01 -18.31 13.67
CA THR A 99 -4.02 -18.04 14.73
C THR A 99 -3.08 -16.88 14.41
N PHE A 100 -3.28 -16.21 13.28
CA PHE A 100 -2.55 -14.99 12.94
C PHE A 100 -3.42 -13.75 13.21
N PRO A 101 -2.83 -12.65 13.70
CA PRO A 101 -3.52 -11.38 13.83
C PRO A 101 -3.66 -10.73 12.43
N LEU A 102 -4.73 -11.05 11.74
CA LEU A 102 -4.98 -10.62 10.36
C LEU A 102 -6.37 -10.02 10.26
N CYS A 103 -6.47 -8.69 10.21
CA CYS A 103 -7.73 -7.98 9.98
C CYS A 103 -8.36 -8.33 8.61
N CYS A 104 -7.49 -8.57 7.61
CA CYS A 104 -7.85 -8.43 6.20
C CYS A 104 -7.46 -9.67 5.38
N GLY A 105 -7.33 -10.82 6.03
CA GLY A 105 -6.95 -12.07 5.40
C GLY A 105 -5.45 -12.24 5.19
N ARG A 106 -5.07 -13.38 4.60
CA ARG A 106 -3.68 -13.70 4.30
C ARG A 106 -3.20 -12.91 3.11
N ASN A 107 -2.13 -12.15 3.31
CA ASN A 107 -1.60 -11.24 2.31
C ASN A 107 -0.06 -11.17 2.39
N ASN A 108 0.60 -11.14 1.24
CA ASN A 108 2.03 -10.89 1.13
C ASN A 108 2.29 -10.10 -0.16
N ARG A 109 2.83 -8.87 -0.03
CA ARG A 109 2.97 -7.92 -1.15
C ARG A 109 4.22 -8.13 -1.99
N GLY A 110 5.11 -9.08 -1.61
CA GLY A 110 6.27 -9.43 -2.44
C GLY A 110 7.58 -9.57 -1.68
N VAL A 111 8.66 -9.61 -2.44
CA VAL A 111 10.02 -9.84 -1.96
C VAL A 111 10.94 -8.66 -2.27
N ALA A 112 12.09 -8.60 -1.60
CA ALA A 112 13.26 -7.85 -2.05
C ALA A 112 14.35 -8.79 -2.57
N VAL A 113 15.17 -8.32 -3.51
CA VAL A 113 16.32 -9.09 -4.02
C VAL A 113 17.59 -8.26 -3.90
N GLY A 114 18.63 -8.86 -3.41
CA GLY A 114 19.94 -8.20 -3.32
C GLY A 114 21.02 -9.13 -2.77
N ASN A 115 22.25 -8.86 -3.09
CA ASN A 115 23.42 -9.60 -2.62
C ASN A 115 23.28 -11.13 -2.74
N GLY A 116 22.72 -11.60 -3.89
CA GLY A 116 22.52 -13.02 -4.18
C GLY A 116 21.43 -13.72 -3.34
N LYS A 117 20.53 -12.95 -2.73
CA LYS A 117 19.43 -13.46 -1.91
C LYS A 117 18.09 -12.84 -2.31
N VAL A 118 17.03 -13.58 -2.01
CA VAL A 118 15.63 -13.14 -2.03
C VAL A 118 15.14 -13.08 -0.59
N PHE A 119 14.55 -11.95 -0.21
CA PHE A 119 14.11 -11.71 1.17
C PHE A 119 12.59 -11.58 1.22
N ILE A 120 11.97 -12.28 2.15
CA ILE A 120 10.53 -12.25 2.40
C ILE A 120 10.26 -12.02 3.88
N GLY A 121 9.28 -11.16 4.19
CA GLY A 121 8.62 -11.13 5.49
C GLY A 121 7.43 -12.07 5.50
N ARG A 122 7.20 -12.78 6.60
CA ARG A 122 6.14 -13.78 6.72
C ARG A 122 5.09 -13.36 7.76
N LEU A 123 3.89 -13.87 7.61
CA LEU A 123 2.78 -13.61 8.54
C LEU A 123 3.07 -14.06 9.99
N ASP A 124 3.99 -15.02 10.19
CA ASP A 124 4.45 -15.46 11.50
C ASP A 124 5.55 -14.55 12.11
N ASN A 125 5.81 -13.40 11.52
CA ASN A 125 6.86 -12.44 11.90
C ASN A 125 8.30 -12.93 11.67
N SER A 126 8.49 -13.97 10.89
CA SER A 126 9.81 -14.38 10.43
C SER A 126 10.23 -13.57 9.21
N VAL A 127 11.51 -13.19 9.16
CA VAL A 127 12.16 -12.71 7.93
C VAL A 127 13.07 -13.81 7.43
N VAL A 128 12.87 -14.22 6.18
CA VAL A 128 13.60 -15.33 5.56
C VAL A 128 14.42 -14.79 4.39
N ALA A 129 15.68 -15.16 4.35
CA ALA A 129 16.54 -14.96 3.18
C ALA A 129 16.76 -16.29 2.46
N LEU A 130 16.41 -16.30 1.19
CA LEU A 130 16.60 -17.45 0.30
C LEU A 130 17.81 -17.21 -0.60
N ASN A 131 18.56 -18.24 -0.93
CA ASN A 131 19.56 -18.18 -1.98
C ASN A 131 18.88 -17.89 -3.32
N GLN A 132 19.27 -16.85 -4.00
CA GLN A 132 18.61 -16.37 -5.22
C GLN A 132 18.59 -17.42 -6.35
N ALA A 133 19.62 -18.25 -6.46
CA ALA A 133 19.74 -19.24 -7.52
C ALA A 133 18.98 -20.55 -7.23
N THR A 134 18.79 -20.91 -5.94
CA THR A 134 18.31 -22.24 -5.55
C THR A 134 17.01 -22.24 -4.74
N GLY A 135 16.58 -21.09 -4.19
CA GLY A 135 15.45 -20.99 -3.27
C GLY A 135 15.69 -21.59 -1.87
N LEU A 136 16.90 -22.11 -1.57
CA LEU A 136 17.22 -22.66 -0.27
C LEU A 136 17.39 -21.57 0.78
N VAL A 137 16.90 -21.82 2.01
CA VAL A 137 17.02 -20.88 3.13
C VAL A 137 18.50 -20.66 3.46
N ALA A 138 18.93 -19.40 3.39
CA ALA A 138 20.27 -18.96 3.80
C ALA A 138 20.29 -18.57 5.28
N TRP A 139 19.27 -17.87 5.74
CA TRP A 139 19.04 -17.54 7.14
C TRP A 139 17.56 -17.21 7.38
N GLN A 140 17.13 -17.31 8.64
CA GLN A 140 15.81 -16.91 9.11
C GLN A 140 15.93 -16.30 10.50
N VAL A 141 15.19 -15.21 10.73
CA VAL A 141 15.09 -14.56 12.06
C VAL A 141 13.61 -14.26 12.34
N LYS A 142 13.22 -14.32 13.61
CA LYS A 142 11.88 -13.95 14.06
C LYS A 142 11.95 -12.59 14.76
N LEU A 143 11.13 -11.62 14.32
CA LEU A 143 11.15 -10.25 14.86
C LEU A 143 10.19 -10.06 16.02
N ALA A 144 9.06 -10.76 16.02
CA ALA A 144 8.00 -10.63 17.04
C ALA A 144 7.22 -11.93 17.20
N ASP A 145 6.36 -11.98 18.21
CA ASP A 145 5.42 -13.08 18.42
C ASP A 145 4.02 -12.67 17.96
N SER A 146 3.37 -13.51 17.14
CA SER A 146 2.00 -13.30 16.69
C SER A 146 0.99 -13.22 17.84
N ALA A 147 1.27 -13.91 18.96
CA ALA A 147 0.46 -13.79 20.17
C ALA A 147 0.48 -12.38 20.82
N GLN A 148 1.32 -11.47 20.30
CA GLN A 148 1.38 -10.07 20.71
C GLN A 148 0.70 -9.14 19.69
N GLY A 149 -0.05 -9.66 18.72
CA GLY A 149 -0.76 -8.88 17.74
C GLY A 149 0.04 -8.51 16.49
N TYR A 150 1.18 -9.14 16.24
CA TYR A 150 2.07 -8.80 15.12
C TYR A 150 1.96 -9.76 13.94
N SER A 151 2.10 -9.21 12.73
CA SER A 151 2.29 -9.94 11.48
C SER A 151 3.20 -9.13 10.53
N ILE A 152 3.60 -9.69 9.38
CA ILE A 152 4.32 -8.96 8.33
C ILE A 152 3.61 -9.21 7.00
N THR A 153 3.15 -8.14 6.34
CA THR A 153 2.41 -8.21 5.07
C THR A 153 3.08 -7.44 3.93
N MET A 154 4.04 -6.56 4.25
CA MET A 154 4.73 -5.71 3.29
C MET A 154 5.78 -6.45 2.47
N ALA A 155 6.06 -5.97 1.25
CA ALA A 155 7.29 -6.30 0.55
C ALA A 155 8.47 -5.54 1.20
N PRO A 156 9.56 -6.23 1.62
CA PRO A 156 10.72 -5.55 2.19
C PRO A 156 11.48 -4.74 1.13
N GLN A 157 12.33 -3.80 1.58
CA GLN A 157 13.26 -3.09 0.70
C GLN A 157 14.71 -3.51 1.01
N PHE A 158 15.47 -3.86 -0.02
CA PHE A 158 16.92 -4.08 0.09
C PHE A 158 17.66 -2.82 -0.37
N ILE A 159 18.63 -2.34 0.43
CA ILE A 159 19.53 -1.26 0.02
C ILE A 159 20.94 -1.50 0.53
N ALA A 160 21.93 -1.34 -0.33
CA ALA A 160 23.33 -1.29 0.07
C ALA A 160 23.79 0.17 0.18
N THR A 161 24.49 0.50 1.27
CA THR A 161 25.06 1.82 1.53
C THR A 161 26.57 1.72 1.75
N SER A 162 27.24 2.85 1.84
CA SER A 162 28.67 2.85 2.14
C SER A 162 29.00 2.31 3.54
N LEU A 163 28.09 2.50 4.50
CA LEU A 163 28.21 1.98 5.87
C LEU A 163 27.79 0.51 5.97
N HIS A 164 26.88 0.08 5.11
CA HIS A 164 26.35 -1.28 5.08
C HIS A 164 26.50 -1.89 3.66
N PRO A 165 27.73 -2.22 3.23
CA PRO A 165 27.99 -2.70 1.86
C PRO A 165 27.41 -4.09 1.58
N GLN A 166 27.07 -4.88 2.61
CA GLN A 166 26.35 -6.15 2.48
C GLN A 166 24.85 -5.96 2.31
N GLY A 167 24.37 -4.74 2.50
CA GLY A 167 22.97 -4.32 2.39
C GLY A 167 22.20 -4.37 3.71
N LEU A 168 21.17 -3.55 3.74
CA LEU A 168 20.12 -3.52 4.76
C LEU A 168 18.82 -4.05 4.16
N ILE A 169 18.03 -4.73 4.99
CA ILE A 169 16.63 -5.04 4.71
C ILE A 169 15.78 -4.14 5.59
N ILE A 170 15.05 -3.22 4.96
CA ILE A 170 14.08 -2.38 5.65
C ILE A 170 12.75 -3.13 5.65
N ILE A 171 12.24 -3.39 6.84
CA ILE A 171 11.02 -4.17 7.05
C ILE A 171 10.29 -3.70 8.30
N SER A 172 8.98 -3.87 8.33
CA SER A 172 8.12 -3.47 9.43
C SER A 172 7.12 -4.56 9.77
N LEU A 173 6.56 -4.46 10.97
CA LEU A 173 5.43 -5.26 11.39
C LEU A 173 4.12 -4.58 10.99
N SER A 174 3.03 -5.33 10.99
CA SER A 174 1.63 -4.91 10.94
C SER A 174 0.89 -5.42 12.18
N GLY A 175 -0.33 -4.91 12.46
CA GLY A 175 -1.13 -5.29 13.61
C GLY A 175 -1.74 -4.09 14.34
N GLY A 176 -2.17 -3.05 13.58
CA GLY A 176 -2.75 -1.81 14.12
C GLY A 176 -3.93 -2.09 15.03
N GLU A 177 -4.73 -3.08 14.70
CA GLU A 177 -5.98 -3.46 15.35
C GLU A 177 -5.80 -4.39 16.58
N TYR A 178 -4.56 -4.65 17.06
CA TYR A 178 -4.30 -5.73 18.02
C TYR A 178 -3.53 -5.29 19.28
N GLU A 179 -3.78 -4.11 19.84
CA GLU A 179 -3.05 -3.59 21.03
C GLU A 179 -1.52 -3.68 20.90
N ALA A 180 -1.01 -3.52 19.71
CA ALA A 180 0.42 -3.65 19.41
C ALA A 180 1.05 -2.30 19.12
N ARG A 181 2.37 -2.21 19.22
CA ARG A 181 3.15 -1.00 18.99
C ARG A 181 3.88 -1.07 17.65
N GLY A 182 3.68 -0.10 16.78
CA GLY A 182 4.32 -0.05 15.47
C GLY A 182 5.85 -0.02 15.55
N GLN A 183 6.50 -0.87 14.74
CA GLN A 183 7.95 -1.08 14.74
C GLN A 183 8.46 -1.23 13.32
N VAL A 184 9.55 -0.54 13.01
CA VAL A 184 10.29 -0.64 11.74
C VAL A 184 11.72 -1.05 12.02
N PHE A 185 12.27 -1.96 11.23
CA PHE A 185 13.60 -2.53 11.41
C PHE A 185 14.47 -2.32 10.17
N ALA A 186 15.76 -2.16 10.39
CA ALA A 186 16.76 -2.49 9.39
C ALA A 186 17.55 -3.71 9.85
N LEU A 187 17.58 -4.73 9.01
CA LEU A 187 18.34 -5.96 9.25
C LEU A 187 19.56 -6.01 8.35
N ASN A 188 20.66 -6.56 8.84
CA ASN A 188 21.81 -6.86 8.01
C ASN A 188 21.45 -7.97 7.00
N ALA A 189 21.51 -7.70 5.72
CA ALA A 189 21.13 -8.63 4.66
C ALA A 189 22.01 -9.90 4.59
N ALA A 190 23.20 -9.89 5.20
CA ALA A 190 24.06 -11.07 5.21
C ALA A 190 23.59 -12.15 6.20
N ASN A 191 23.03 -11.74 7.37
CA ASN A 191 22.77 -12.65 8.49
C ASN A 191 21.48 -12.40 9.28
N GLY A 192 20.67 -11.37 8.92
CA GLY A 192 19.41 -11.05 9.60
C GLY A 192 19.54 -10.32 10.94
N ALA A 193 20.76 -9.96 11.37
CA ALA A 193 20.94 -9.22 12.63
C ALA A 193 20.29 -7.82 12.55
N ILE A 194 19.59 -7.43 13.61
CA ILE A 194 19.00 -6.08 13.71
C ILE A 194 20.13 -5.05 13.78
N VAL A 195 20.13 -4.09 12.84
CA VAL A 195 21.05 -2.95 12.81
C VAL A 195 20.46 -1.79 13.58
N TRP A 196 19.20 -1.45 13.31
CA TRP A 196 18.42 -0.48 14.06
C TRP A 196 16.94 -0.84 14.09
N MET A 197 16.23 -0.26 15.04
CA MET A 197 14.79 -0.34 15.19
C MET A 197 14.22 1.03 15.53
N PHE A 198 13.08 1.37 14.96
CA PHE A 198 12.35 2.60 15.24
C PHE A 198 10.91 2.27 15.66
N PHE A 199 10.44 2.85 16.77
CA PHE A 199 9.04 2.79 17.17
C PHE A 199 8.27 3.94 16.53
N THR A 200 7.18 3.65 15.87
CA THR A 200 6.35 4.65 15.19
C THR A 200 5.40 5.38 16.13
N THR A 201 5.23 4.90 17.36
CA THR A 201 4.51 5.59 18.43
C THR A 201 5.46 6.03 19.53
N GLN A 202 5.48 7.34 19.85
CA GLN A 202 6.55 7.97 20.61
C GLN A 202 6.05 8.74 21.84
N GLY A 203 6.29 8.15 23.02
CA GLY A 203 6.35 8.83 24.32
C GLY A 203 5.04 9.41 24.85
N PRO A 204 4.99 9.64 26.18
CA PRO A 204 3.74 10.03 26.85
C PRO A 204 3.24 11.43 26.50
N ASN A 205 4.11 12.30 25.98
CA ASN A 205 3.75 13.71 25.74
C ASN A 205 2.72 13.90 24.63
N THR A 206 2.63 12.97 23.70
CA THR A 206 1.69 13.04 22.57
C THR A 206 0.56 12.02 22.67
N TRP A 207 0.54 11.19 23.75
CA TRP A 207 -0.35 10.04 23.88
C TRP A 207 -1.15 9.98 25.21
N GLY A 208 -1.00 10.94 26.09
CA GLY A 208 -1.70 10.90 27.37
C GLY A 208 -1.35 9.67 28.21
N GLY A 209 -0.13 9.60 28.75
CA GLY A 209 0.33 8.48 29.56
C GLY A 209 0.98 7.35 28.75
N ASN A 210 0.57 6.09 28.98
CA ASN A 210 1.22 4.91 28.40
C ASN A 210 0.53 4.36 27.14
N ALA A 211 -0.51 5.02 26.62
CA ALA A 211 -1.26 4.54 25.46
C ALA A 211 -0.37 4.30 24.21
N TYR A 212 0.76 4.99 24.08
CA TYR A 212 1.71 4.77 22.99
C TYR A 212 2.33 3.35 22.98
N LEU A 213 2.26 2.60 24.06
CA LEU A 213 2.80 1.23 24.13
C LEU A 213 1.95 0.22 23.36
N THR A 214 0.68 0.54 23.11
CA THR A 214 -0.29 -0.28 22.40
C THR A 214 -0.97 0.52 21.27
N GLY A 215 -0.35 1.60 20.83
CA GLY A 215 -0.99 2.68 20.07
C GLY A 215 -1.06 2.49 18.56
N GLY A 216 -0.80 1.31 18.01
CA GLY A 216 -0.87 1.10 16.56
C GLY A 216 0.26 1.80 15.78
N GLY A 217 -0.07 2.54 14.75
CA GLY A 217 0.87 3.34 13.95
C GLY A 217 1.82 2.54 13.07
N PHE A 218 1.38 1.42 12.52
CA PHE A 218 2.23 0.49 11.77
C PHE A 218 2.57 1.00 10.37
N GLN A 219 3.81 0.72 9.95
CA GLN A 219 4.23 0.81 8.55
C GLN A 219 3.96 -0.52 7.86
N TRP A 220 2.76 -0.78 7.41
CA TRP A 220 2.39 -2.08 6.85
C TRP A 220 2.50 -2.17 5.32
N ASN A 221 2.86 -1.07 4.65
CA ASN A 221 3.11 -1.01 3.22
C ASN A 221 4.60 -0.76 2.90
N THR A 222 5.02 -0.86 1.64
CA THR A 222 6.44 -0.77 1.25
C THR A 222 6.94 0.68 1.25
N PRO A 223 7.97 1.03 2.04
CA PRO A 223 8.50 2.39 2.12
C PRO A 223 9.27 2.78 0.86
N SER A 224 9.37 4.08 0.58
CA SER A 224 10.30 4.61 -0.41
C SER A 224 11.64 4.99 0.21
N ILE A 225 12.70 5.01 -0.61
CA ILE A 225 14.06 5.36 -0.17
C ILE A 225 14.67 6.37 -1.16
N ASP A 226 15.35 7.38 -0.65
CA ASP A 226 16.23 8.24 -1.43
C ASP A 226 17.69 7.90 -1.09
N PRO A 227 18.38 7.11 -1.93
CA PRO A 227 19.79 6.74 -1.68
C PRO A 227 20.74 7.94 -1.70
N THR A 228 20.38 9.02 -2.39
CA THR A 228 21.21 10.24 -2.48
C THR A 228 21.16 11.04 -1.18
N LEU A 229 19.97 11.14 -0.58
CA LEU A 229 19.79 11.80 0.71
C LEU A 229 20.08 10.88 1.89
N GLY A 230 20.16 9.56 1.67
CA GLY A 230 20.30 8.55 2.72
C GLY A 230 19.07 8.46 3.61
N LEU A 231 17.87 8.67 3.05
CA LEU A 231 16.61 8.69 3.79
C LEU A 231 15.69 7.55 3.36
N VAL A 232 15.00 6.94 4.33
CA VAL A 232 13.83 6.08 4.14
C VAL A 232 12.59 6.82 4.60
N TYR A 233 11.52 6.75 3.81
CA TYR A 233 10.26 7.42 4.08
C TYR A 233 9.19 6.40 4.40
N LEU A 234 8.67 6.48 5.61
CA LEU A 234 7.59 5.66 6.12
C LEU A 234 6.26 6.39 5.95
N ASN A 235 5.21 5.62 5.81
CA ASN A 235 3.82 6.05 5.85
C ASN A 235 3.10 5.21 6.90
N THR A 236 2.77 5.81 8.04
CA THR A 236 2.29 5.08 9.21
C THR A 236 0.77 4.99 9.27
N GLY A 237 0.27 3.88 9.78
CA GLY A 237 -1.14 3.60 9.92
C GLY A 237 -1.81 4.35 11.08
N ASN A 238 -3.07 4.01 11.29
CA ASN A 238 -3.97 4.52 12.30
C ASN A 238 -3.44 4.38 13.73
N ALA A 239 -4.05 5.15 14.64
CA ALA A 239 -3.88 4.95 16.07
C ALA A 239 -4.82 3.83 16.57
N ALA A 240 -4.40 3.04 17.58
CA ALA A 240 -5.24 2.06 18.24
C ALA A 240 -5.70 2.56 19.63
N PRO A 241 -6.97 2.31 20.02
CA PRO A 241 -8.06 1.73 19.21
C PRO A 241 -8.48 2.65 18.07
N ASP A 242 -8.88 2.10 16.93
CA ASP A 242 -9.01 2.81 15.65
C ASP A 242 -9.97 4.00 15.72
N VAL A 243 -11.15 3.80 16.28
CA VAL A 243 -12.23 4.80 16.26
C VAL A 243 -12.66 5.29 17.64
N LEU A 244 -11.84 5.02 18.67
CA LEU A 244 -12.10 5.46 20.05
C LEU A 244 -10.89 6.19 20.64
N GLY A 245 -11.01 7.52 20.81
CA GLY A 245 -9.92 8.38 21.27
C GLY A 245 -9.78 8.55 22.78
N GLN A 246 -10.78 8.06 23.58
CA GLN A 246 -10.91 8.40 25.01
C GLN A 246 -9.68 8.06 25.87
N ASN A 247 -8.97 6.96 25.57
CA ASN A 247 -7.85 6.45 26.37
C ASN A 247 -6.49 6.89 25.87
N ARG A 248 -6.44 7.67 24.76
CA ARG A 248 -5.20 8.12 24.11
C ARG A 248 -5.20 9.63 23.81
N PRO A 249 -5.51 10.51 24.78
CA PRO A 249 -5.57 11.95 24.53
C PRO A 249 -4.23 12.48 24.02
N GLY A 250 -4.29 13.50 23.16
CA GLY A 250 -3.14 14.10 22.51
C GLY A 250 -3.11 13.85 21.01
N ILE A 251 -2.06 14.31 20.35
CA ILE A 251 -1.95 14.27 18.88
C ILE A 251 -1.57 12.89 18.31
N ASN A 252 -1.14 11.95 19.16
CA ASN A 252 -0.77 10.57 18.85
C ASN A 252 0.36 10.41 17.81
N LEU A 253 1.52 11.07 17.99
CA LEU A 253 2.68 10.93 17.10
C LEU A 253 3.32 9.54 17.22
N PHE A 254 3.69 8.89 16.10
CA PHE A 254 3.59 9.31 14.69
C PHE A 254 2.57 8.45 13.93
N THR A 255 1.32 8.37 14.36
CA THR A 255 0.26 7.73 13.57
C THR A 255 -0.16 8.62 12.42
N CYS A 256 -0.70 8.05 11.34
CA CYS A 256 -1.21 8.75 10.17
C CYS A 256 -0.22 9.80 9.63
N SER A 257 1.06 9.41 9.51
CA SER A 257 2.15 10.34 9.25
C SER A 257 3.10 9.86 8.16
N LEU A 258 3.68 10.81 7.45
CA LEU A 258 4.93 10.58 6.71
C LEU A 258 6.09 10.81 7.69
N VAL A 259 7.02 9.85 7.76
CA VAL A 259 8.17 9.90 8.67
C VAL A 259 9.43 9.59 7.90
N ALA A 260 10.40 10.51 7.90
CA ALA A 260 11.70 10.30 7.27
C ALA A 260 12.75 9.92 8.31
N LEU A 261 13.40 8.78 8.09
CA LEU A 261 14.50 8.31 8.92
C LEU A 261 15.80 8.27 8.11
N ASN A 262 16.91 8.44 8.79
CA ASN A 262 18.21 8.13 8.20
C ASN A 262 18.31 6.61 7.98
N VAL A 263 18.60 6.18 6.75
CA VAL A 263 18.56 4.77 6.35
C VAL A 263 19.61 3.90 7.06
N ASP A 264 20.76 4.49 7.42
CA ASP A 264 21.85 3.75 8.08
C ASP A 264 21.66 3.61 9.59
N THR A 265 20.96 4.57 10.23
CA THR A 265 20.91 4.67 11.69
C THR A 265 19.51 4.56 12.29
N GLY A 266 18.45 4.70 11.48
CA GLY A 266 17.08 4.76 11.96
C GLY A 266 16.70 6.05 12.70
N ASN A 267 17.59 7.05 12.73
CA ASN A 267 17.31 8.32 13.40
C ASN A 267 16.25 9.12 12.65
N LEU A 268 15.28 9.67 13.39
CA LEU A 268 14.27 10.58 12.87
C LEU A 268 14.91 11.85 12.30
N ILE A 269 14.54 12.22 11.08
CA ILE A 269 14.99 13.45 10.41
C ILE A 269 13.84 14.47 10.39
N TRP A 270 12.65 14.07 9.90
CA TRP A 270 11.46 14.88 9.91
C TRP A 270 10.20 14.01 9.90
N TYR A 271 9.06 14.61 10.19
CA TYR A 271 7.75 14.01 10.02
C TYR A 271 6.73 15.06 9.56
N PHE A 272 5.65 14.58 8.97
CA PHE A 272 4.45 15.34 8.63
C PHE A 272 3.24 14.48 8.97
N GLN A 273 2.42 14.91 9.93
CA GLN A 273 1.23 14.17 10.33
C GLN A 273 0.03 14.60 9.47
N GLU A 274 -0.60 13.66 8.79
CA GLU A 274 -1.71 13.89 7.86
C GLU A 274 -3.07 13.94 8.57
N VAL A 275 -3.19 13.25 9.72
CA VAL A 275 -4.38 13.27 10.57
C VAL A 275 -3.97 13.34 12.02
N HIS A 276 -4.40 14.40 12.71
CA HIS A 276 -4.15 14.59 14.13
C HIS A 276 -5.18 13.81 14.95
N HIS A 277 -4.71 13.04 15.94
CA HIS A 277 -5.58 12.28 16.82
C HIS A 277 -6.63 11.50 16.04
N ASP A 278 -6.16 10.62 15.15
CA ASP A 278 -7.04 9.85 14.28
C ASP A 278 -8.03 9.01 15.07
N ILE A 279 -9.31 9.15 14.76
CA ILE A 279 -10.47 8.42 15.30
C ILE A 279 -11.40 7.95 14.18
N TRP A 280 -10.86 7.80 12.96
CA TRP A 280 -11.61 7.44 11.75
C TRP A 280 -10.98 6.27 10.98
N ASP A 281 -9.88 5.71 11.49
CA ASP A 281 -9.05 4.73 10.77
C ASP A 281 -8.44 5.33 9.48
N TYR A 282 -7.89 6.57 9.59
CA TYR A 282 -7.34 7.29 8.45
C TYR A 282 -5.83 7.12 8.30
N ASP A 283 -5.42 5.87 8.03
CA ASP A 283 -4.03 5.54 7.72
C ASP A 283 -3.41 6.45 6.67
N ALA A 284 -2.12 6.73 6.80
CA ALA A 284 -1.28 7.05 5.66
C ALA A 284 -0.98 5.75 4.88
N ALA A 285 -1.98 5.19 4.20
CA ALA A 285 -1.94 3.81 3.71
C ALA A 285 -1.20 3.62 2.39
N GLN A 286 -1.41 4.50 1.41
CA GLN A 286 -0.83 4.39 0.07
C GLN A 286 0.71 4.52 0.12
N THR A 287 1.44 3.86 -0.77
CA THR A 287 2.90 4.02 -0.81
C THR A 287 3.29 5.44 -1.21
N THR A 288 4.31 5.99 -0.54
CA THR A 288 4.89 7.29 -0.93
C THR A 288 5.59 7.21 -2.28
N VAL A 289 5.49 8.28 -3.08
CA VAL A 289 6.12 8.39 -4.41
C VAL A 289 7.10 9.55 -4.42
N LEU A 290 8.37 9.27 -4.76
CA LEU A 290 9.42 10.28 -4.84
C LEU A 290 9.63 10.72 -6.30
N PHE A 291 9.70 12.03 -6.52
CA PHE A 291 9.98 12.63 -7.83
C PHE A 291 10.62 14.00 -7.68
N ASP A 292 11.03 14.60 -8.78
CA ASP A 292 11.54 15.97 -8.78
C ASP A 292 10.47 16.90 -9.36
N LEU A 293 9.96 17.80 -8.52
CA LEU A 293 8.97 18.80 -8.88
C LEU A 293 9.64 20.04 -9.43
N THR A 294 9.35 20.38 -10.68
CA THR A 294 9.77 21.66 -11.26
C THR A 294 8.60 22.64 -11.28
N LYS A 295 8.70 23.72 -10.50
CA LYS A 295 7.68 24.75 -10.41
C LYS A 295 8.34 26.13 -10.50
N ASN A 296 7.86 26.99 -11.39
CA ASN A 296 8.44 28.33 -11.62
C ASN A 296 9.95 28.33 -11.90
N GLY A 297 10.45 27.32 -12.62
CA GLY A 297 11.86 27.16 -12.96
C GLY A 297 12.75 26.65 -11.83
N VAL A 298 12.20 26.32 -10.67
CA VAL A 298 12.91 25.72 -9.54
C VAL A 298 12.55 24.24 -9.44
N THR A 299 13.56 23.37 -9.44
CA THR A 299 13.40 21.93 -9.22
C THR A 299 13.65 21.59 -7.74
N THR A 300 12.67 20.96 -7.11
CA THR A 300 12.73 20.54 -5.71
C THR A 300 12.52 19.02 -5.62
N PRO A 301 13.36 18.29 -4.87
CA PRO A 301 13.10 16.91 -4.54
C PRO A 301 11.78 16.79 -3.76
N ALA A 302 10.78 16.10 -4.33
CA ALA A 302 9.43 16.02 -3.79
C ALA A 302 9.07 14.59 -3.38
N ILE A 303 8.17 14.48 -2.41
CA ILE A 303 7.44 13.28 -2.01
C ILE A 303 5.95 13.57 -2.10
N ALA A 304 5.19 12.70 -2.73
CA ALA A 304 3.73 12.76 -2.76
C ALA A 304 3.12 11.57 -2.03
N HIS A 305 1.97 11.82 -1.39
CA HIS A 305 1.19 10.81 -0.70
C HIS A 305 -0.29 11.17 -0.67
N THR A 306 -1.15 10.15 -0.89
CA THR A 306 -2.60 10.24 -0.71
C THR A 306 -3.00 9.31 0.43
N GLY A 307 -3.52 9.88 1.53
CA GLY A 307 -3.97 9.12 2.69
C GLY A 307 -5.42 8.65 2.58
N LYS A 308 -5.86 7.80 3.54
CA LYS A 308 -7.27 7.42 3.69
C LYS A 308 -8.19 8.65 3.88
N ASN A 309 -7.67 9.74 4.44
CA ASN A 309 -8.39 11.01 4.55
C ASN A 309 -8.75 11.67 3.20
N GLY A 310 -8.24 11.12 2.08
CA GLY A 310 -8.48 11.59 0.73
C GLY A 310 -7.68 12.81 0.29
N GLU A 311 -6.85 13.37 1.16
CA GLU A 311 -5.96 14.48 0.83
C GLU A 311 -4.75 14.00 0.02
N LEU A 312 -4.27 14.85 -0.89
CA LEU A 312 -3.00 14.65 -1.58
C LEU A 312 -1.99 15.69 -1.08
N TYR A 313 -0.95 15.23 -0.40
CA TYR A 313 0.14 16.08 0.04
C TYR A 313 1.36 15.94 -0.89
N ILE A 314 1.99 17.06 -1.23
CA ILE A 314 3.25 17.12 -1.98
C ILE A 314 4.24 17.95 -1.15
N LEU A 315 5.27 17.30 -0.63
CA LEU A 315 6.21 17.88 0.32
C LEU A 315 7.64 17.86 -0.25
N ASP A 316 8.49 18.74 0.25
CA ASP A 316 9.94 18.67 0.04
C ASP A 316 10.48 17.48 0.85
N ARG A 317 10.95 16.42 0.16
CA ARG A 317 11.39 15.19 0.81
C ARG A 317 12.64 15.32 1.66
N ARG A 318 13.34 16.47 1.60
CA ARG A 318 14.52 16.76 2.44
C ARG A 318 14.15 17.14 3.88
N ASN A 319 12.96 17.75 4.09
CA ASN A 319 12.61 18.38 5.37
C ASN A 319 11.12 18.33 5.72
N GLY A 320 10.26 17.72 4.88
CA GLY A 320 8.82 17.60 5.10
C GLY A 320 7.99 18.89 4.89
N ASN A 321 8.59 19.97 4.40
CA ASN A 321 7.85 21.21 4.17
C ASN A 321 6.92 21.08 2.97
N PRO A 322 5.64 21.53 3.08
CA PRO A 322 4.69 21.51 1.98
C PRO A 322 5.14 22.35 0.78
N LEU A 323 5.05 21.79 -0.44
CA LEU A 323 5.31 22.49 -1.71
C LEU A 323 4.06 23.12 -2.31
N TYR A 324 2.90 22.77 -1.80
CA TYR A 324 1.61 23.43 -1.96
C TYR A 324 1.10 23.86 -0.58
N PRO A 325 0.30 24.92 -0.49
CA PRO A 325 -0.23 25.35 0.80
C PRO A 325 -0.96 24.20 1.52
N VAL A 326 -0.66 24.03 2.79
CA VAL A 326 -1.42 23.21 3.72
C VAL A 326 -1.88 24.11 4.85
N THR A 327 -3.18 24.09 5.14
CA THR A 327 -3.81 24.91 6.17
C THR A 327 -4.45 24.05 7.24
N GLU A 328 -4.29 24.43 8.49
CA GLU A 328 -5.02 23.83 9.61
C GLU A 328 -6.46 24.34 9.62
N GLU A 329 -7.41 23.47 9.32
CA GLU A 329 -8.83 23.80 9.28
C GLU A 329 -9.55 23.32 10.55
N PRO A 330 -10.40 24.17 11.16
CA PRO A 330 -11.20 23.76 12.33
C PRO A 330 -12.15 22.61 11.99
N VAL A 331 -12.23 21.63 12.89
CA VAL A 331 -13.13 20.47 12.78
C VAL A 331 -14.00 20.34 14.03
N PRO A 332 -15.14 19.62 13.97
CA PRO A 332 -15.97 19.38 15.14
C PRO A 332 -15.19 18.68 16.26
N THR A 333 -15.28 19.16 17.50
CA THR A 333 -14.54 18.60 18.65
C THR A 333 -15.38 18.31 19.87
N THR A 334 -16.61 18.77 19.89
CA THR A 334 -17.39 18.88 21.14
C THR A 334 -18.38 17.74 21.37
N ASN A 335 -18.64 16.93 20.35
CA ASN A 335 -19.64 15.87 20.46
C ASN A 335 -19.24 14.63 19.63
N PRO A 336 -18.93 13.52 20.27
CA PRO A 336 -18.92 13.30 21.73
C PRO A 336 -17.57 13.73 22.37
N PRO A 337 -17.59 14.32 23.58
CA PRO A 337 -16.38 14.86 24.22
C PRO A 337 -15.36 13.78 24.63
N TYR A 338 -15.78 12.53 24.83
CA TYR A 338 -14.89 11.41 25.17
C TYR A 338 -13.89 11.09 24.04
N GLN A 339 -14.18 11.46 22.82
CA GLN A 339 -13.27 11.21 21.69
C GLN A 339 -11.97 12.02 21.75
N ASN A 340 -11.91 13.10 22.55
CA ASN A 340 -10.75 13.98 22.63
C ASN A 340 -10.29 14.50 21.26
N ALA A 341 -11.22 14.69 20.31
CA ALA A 341 -10.92 15.07 18.93
C ALA A 341 -10.01 16.30 18.88
N PHE A 342 -9.01 16.27 18.00
CA PHE A 342 -8.09 17.39 17.81
C PHE A 342 -8.82 18.56 17.12
N PRO A 343 -8.58 19.82 17.49
CA PRO A 343 -9.42 20.94 17.06
C PRO A 343 -9.26 21.34 15.59
N THR A 344 -8.17 20.94 14.95
CA THR A 344 -7.90 21.22 13.54
C THR A 344 -7.38 19.99 12.83
N GLN A 345 -7.51 19.96 11.50
CA GLN A 345 -6.88 18.95 10.65
C GLN A 345 -6.20 19.63 9.45
N PRO A 346 -5.07 19.11 8.96
CA PRO A 346 -4.38 19.67 7.82
C PRO A 346 -5.17 19.45 6.52
N HIS A 347 -5.34 20.53 5.75
CA HIS A 347 -6.00 20.53 4.45
C HIS A 347 -5.04 21.00 3.37
N SER A 348 -4.90 20.20 2.30
CA SER A 348 -4.01 20.48 1.16
C SER A 348 -4.71 21.30 0.07
N ALA A 349 -4.01 22.29 -0.48
CA ALA A 349 -4.48 23.04 -1.64
C ALA A 349 -4.32 22.28 -2.98
N VAL A 350 -3.76 21.08 -2.97
CA VAL A 350 -3.75 20.19 -4.15
C VAL A 350 -5.15 19.64 -4.37
N ALA A 351 -5.62 19.60 -5.62
CA ALA A 351 -6.93 19.05 -5.92
C ALA A 351 -6.96 17.54 -5.58
N HIS A 352 -8.03 17.13 -4.90
CA HIS A 352 -8.25 15.76 -4.44
C HIS A 352 -9.22 15.03 -5.36
N LEU A 353 -8.94 13.77 -5.65
CA LEU A 353 -9.80 12.87 -6.45
C LEU A 353 -10.97 12.32 -5.62
N THR A 354 -10.73 12.08 -4.32
CA THR A 354 -11.73 11.52 -3.41
C THR A 354 -12.79 12.55 -3.06
N PRO A 355 -14.10 12.27 -3.23
CA PRO A 355 -15.15 13.11 -2.68
C PRO A 355 -15.11 13.15 -1.15
N PHE A 356 -15.16 14.35 -0.54
CA PHE A 356 -15.09 14.53 0.91
C PHE A 356 -16.43 14.45 1.64
N ASN A 357 -17.52 14.40 0.90
CA ASN A 357 -18.88 14.33 1.44
C ASN A 357 -19.66 13.21 0.77
N CYS A 358 -20.65 12.68 1.47
CA CYS A 358 -21.57 11.74 0.86
C CYS A 358 -22.28 12.36 -0.35
N ILE A 359 -22.26 11.64 -1.46
CA ILE A 359 -22.96 12.06 -2.68
C ILE A 359 -24.47 11.91 -2.47
N GLN A 360 -25.22 12.93 -2.85
CA GLN A 360 -26.67 12.95 -2.70
C GLN A 360 -27.39 12.44 -3.96
N PRO A 361 -28.56 11.75 -3.84
CA PRO A 361 -29.26 11.46 -2.59
C PRO A 361 -28.63 10.30 -1.82
N ASN A 362 -28.39 10.48 -0.53
CA ASN A 362 -28.04 9.39 0.37
C ASN A 362 -29.30 8.56 0.67
N THR A 363 -29.39 7.38 0.09
CA THR A 363 -30.57 6.50 0.20
C THR A 363 -30.51 5.54 1.41
N SER A 364 -29.42 5.56 2.17
CA SER A 364 -29.23 4.67 3.32
C SER A 364 -30.17 5.01 4.49
N GLY A 365 -30.63 6.27 4.59
CA GLY A 365 -31.36 6.80 5.73
C GLY A 365 -30.48 7.06 6.97
N ILE A 366 -29.16 6.80 6.88
CA ILE A 366 -28.18 7.06 7.94
C ILE A 366 -27.59 8.46 7.72
N PRO A 367 -27.47 9.30 8.76
CA PRO A 367 -26.84 10.60 8.65
C PRO A 367 -25.41 10.50 8.13
N CYS A 368 -24.99 11.45 7.28
CA CYS A 368 -23.61 11.59 6.83
C CYS A 368 -23.18 13.02 7.18
N PRO A 369 -22.54 13.22 8.35
CA PRO A 369 -22.05 14.52 8.77
C PRO A 369 -20.81 14.94 7.93
N PRO A 370 -20.35 16.19 8.07
CA PRO A 370 -19.11 16.65 7.46
C PRO A 370 -17.92 15.78 7.85
N ARG A 371 -16.93 15.68 6.94
CA ARG A 371 -15.65 14.98 7.21
C ARG A 371 -15.04 15.43 8.55
N TYR A 372 -14.39 14.49 9.23
CA TYR A 372 -13.80 14.71 10.58
C TYR A 372 -14.81 14.97 11.71
N THR A 373 -16.09 14.70 11.52
CA THR A 373 -17.02 14.63 12.64
C THR A 373 -16.63 13.42 13.51
N PRO A 374 -16.42 13.59 14.84
CA PRO A 374 -16.05 12.48 15.71
C PRO A 374 -17.15 11.42 15.75
N PRO A 375 -16.84 10.13 15.56
CA PRO A 375 -17.80 9.04 15.67
C PRO A 375 -18.45 9.00 17.06
N SER A 376 -19.75 8.68 17.12
CA SER A 376 -20.56 8.69 18.33
C SER A 376 -21.26 7.34 18.57
N GLU A 377 -22.01 7.23 19.66
CA GLU A 377 -22.89 6.07 19.94
C GLU A 377 -24.13 6.02 19.02
N VAL A 378 -24.32 7.02 18.18
CA VAL A 378 -25.35 7.05 17.14
C VAL A 378 -24.70 6.68 15.81
N ILE A 379 -25.29 5.72 15.09
CA ILE A 379 -24.76 5.30 13.79
C ILE A 379 -24.75 6.47 12.78
N GLU A 380 -23.61 6.71 12.20
CA GLU A 380 -23.36 7.77 11.20
C GLU A 380 -22.48 7.23 10.07
N LEU A 381 -22.64 7.78 8.86
CA LEU A 381 -21.72 7.52 7.75
C LEU A 381 -20.53 8.49 7.83
N GLN A 382 -19.34 7.97 7.69
CA GLN A 382 -18.14 8.79 7.48
C GLN A 382 -17.72 8.71 6.01
N GLN A 383 -17.35 9.87 5.43
CA GLN A 383 -16.80 9.98 4.08
C GLN A 383 -15.60 10.95 4.10
N PRO A 384 -14.39 10.51 3.70
CA PRO A 384 -14.02 9.12 3.37
C PRO A 384 -14.35 8.13 4.50
N GLY A 385 -14.60 6.86 4.19
CA GLY A 385 -14.85 5.81 5.17
C GLY A 385 -13.56 5.16 5.70
N ALA A 386 -13.68 4.04 6.43
CA ALA A 386 -12.54 3.29 6.98
C ALA A 386 -11.60 2.73 5.89
N GLN A 387 -12.14 2.41 4.73
CA GLN A 387 -11.34 2.04 3.54
C GLN A 387 -10.78 3.27 2.82
N GLY A 388 -11.10 4.47 3.27
CA GLY A 388 -10.50 5.74 2.91
C GLY A 388 -10.73 6.22 1.49
N GLY A 389 -9.96 7.25 1.14
CA GLY A 389 -9.77 7.74 -0.22
C GLY A 389 -8.62 7.00 -0.88
N GLY A 390 -7.37 7.24 -0.45
CA GLY A 390 -6.21 6.44 -0.84
C GLY A 390 -5.98 5.30 0.15
N GLU A 391 -5.91 4.06 -0.33
CA GLU A 391 -5.76 2.85 0.47
C GLU A 391 -4.42 2.13 0.16
N TRP A 392 -4.26 0.81 0.46
CA TRP A 392 -2.98 0.08 0.29
C TRP A 392 -2.39 0.15 -1.12
N VAL A 393 -3.23 0.36 -2.11
CA VAL A 393 -2.88 0.33 -3.53
C VAL A 393 -1.94 1.48 -3.89
N ALA A 394 -0.89 1.17 -4.63
CA ALA A 394 0.16 2.13 -4.91
C ALA A 394 -0.21 3.12 -6.02
N ALA A 395 0.14 4.38 -5.81
CA ALA A 395 0.16 5.40 -6.86
C ALA A 395 1.38 5.22 -7.78
N ALA A 396 1.31 5.84 -8.96
CA ALA A 396 2.42 5.91 -9.91
C ALA A 396 2.73 7.35 -10.32
N TYR A 397 3.97 7.61 -10.76
CA TYR A 397 4.34 8.91 -11.32
C TYR A 397 5.06 8.75 -12.65
N SER A 398 4.69 9.58 -13.62
CA SER A 398 5.38 9.63 -14.91
C SER A 398 6.19 10.91 -15.07
N PRO A 399 7.51 10.82 -15.29
CA PRO A 399 8.33 11.99 -15.62
C PRO A 399 8.02 12.56 -17.03
N ARG A 400 7.27 11.84 -17.86
CA ARG A 400 6.88 12.33 -19.20
C ARG A 400 5.69 13.28 -19.13
N THR A 401 4.68 12.95 -18.33
CA THR A 401 3.46 13.76 -18.18
C THR A 401 3.53 14.71 -17.00
N HIS A 402 4.42 14.46 -16.02
CA HIS A 402 4.44 15.08 -14.70
C HIS A 402 3.13 14.85 -13.92
N PHE A 403 2.48 13.70 -14.15
CA PHE A 403 1.26 13.32 -13.45
C PHE A 403 1.54 12.28 -12.38
N LEU A 404 0.91 12.47 -11.22
CA LEU A 404 0.71 11.42 -10.21
C LEU A 404 -0.61 10.73 -10.53
N TYR A 405 -0.56 9.42 -10.69
CA TYR A 405 -1.72 8.57 -10.96
C TYR A 405 -2.09 7.87 -9.67
N SER A 406 -3.26 8.19 -9.14
CA SER A 406 -3.69 7.65 -7.85
C SER A 406 -4.99 6.86 -8.00
N PRO A 407 -5.01 5.62 -7.55
CA PRO A 407 -6.25 4.89 -7.32
C PRO A 407 -6.83 5.37 -5.99
N VAL A 408 -8.06 5.86 -6.01
CA VAL A 408 -8.82 6.28 -4.83
C VAL A 408 -10.26 5.81 -4.93
N ARG A 409 -11.03 5.94 -3.85
CA ARG A 409 -12.41 5.44 -3.83
C ARG A 409 -13.38 6.39 -3.15
N TYR A 410 -14.64 6.22 -3.50
CA TYR A 410 -15.80 6.72 -2.77
C TYR A 410 -16.46 5.53 -2.07
N GLU A 411 -16.33 5.45 -0.75
CA GLU A 411 -16.85 4.34 0.05
C GLU A 411 -17.22 4.81 1.46
N PRO A 412 -18.38 5.47 1.63
CA PRO A 412 -18.83 5.84 2.96
C PRO A 412 -19.01 4.62 3.86
N THR A 413 -18.46 4.68 5.06
CA THR A 413 -18.54 3.60 6.04
C THR A 413 -19.39 4.04 7.25
N SER A 414 -20.18 3.13 7.80
CA SER A 414 -20.94 3.41 9.02
C SER A 414 -20.06 3.21 10.25
N TYR A 415 -20.20 4.12 11.21
CA TYR A 415 -19.51 4.08 12.50
C TYR A 415 -20.51 4.17 13.65
N VAL A 416 -20.23 3.41 14.70
CA VAL A 416 -20.88 3.55 16.00
C VAL A 416 -19.86 3.19 17.10
N THR A 417 -19.64 4.08 18.06
CA THR A 417 -18.67 3.86 19.14
C THR A 417 -19.31 3.31 20.39
N HIS A 418 -18.54 2.55 21.15
CA HIS A 418 -18.97 1.93 22.41
C HIS A 418 -18.00 2.29 23.54
N PRO A 419 -18.05 3.53 24.08
CA PRO A 419 -17.09 4.02 25.05
C PRO A 419 -17.05 3.22 26.37
N ASP A 420 -18.15 2.54 26.71
CA ASP A 420 -18.27 1.72 27.92
C ASP A 420 -17.94 0.23 27.68
N ASN A 421 -17.64 -0.16 26.46
CA ASN A 421 -17.23 -1.53 26.18
C ASN A 421 -15.87 -1.79 26.82
N ASN A 422 -15.85 -2.76 27.71
CA ASN A 422 -14.60 -3.39 28.14
C ASN A 422 -14.06 -4.14 26.93
N GLU A 423 -13.01 -3.58 26.31
CA GLU A 423 -12.24 -4.32 25.31
C GLU A 423 -11.90 -5.70 25.86
N PRO A 424 -11.99 -6.77 25.06
CA PRO A 424 -11.71 -8.11 25.53
C PRO A 424 -10.29 -8.18 26.11
N THR A 425 -10.15 -8.70 27.31
CA THR A 425 -8.81 -8.84 27.93
C THR A 425 -8.00 -9.86 27.16
N PRO A 426 -6.79 -9.50 26.67
CA PRO A 426 -5.91 -10.44 26.00
C PRO A 426 -5.57 -11.64 26.89
N ILE A 427 -5.67 -12.83 26.35
CA ILE A 427 -5.29 -14.07 27.04
C ILE A 427 -3.82 -14.37 26.71
N PRO A 428 -2.94 -14.47 27.71
CA PRO A 428 -1.52 -14.75 27.45
C PRO A 428 -1.30 -15.99 26.58
N GLY A 429 -0.53 -15.85 25.51
CA GLY A 429 -0.20 -16.92 24.55
C GLY A 429 -1.28 -17.18 23.49
N GLN A 430 -2.36 -16.40 23.48
CA GLN A 430 -3.32 -16.36 22.39
C GLN A 430 -3.18 -15.04 21.60
N ILE A 431 -3.64 -15.05 20.35
CA ILE A 431 -3.75 -13.81 19.57
C ILE A 431 -4.75 -12.91 20.29
N PRO A 432 -4.41 -11.63 20.56
CA PRO A 432 -5.34 -10.71 21.17
C PRO A 432 -6.55 -10.51 20.24
N PRO A 433 -7.72 -10.19 20.80
CA PRO A 433 -8.86 -9.75 20.01
C PRO A 433 -8.53 -8.41 19.32
N GLU A 434 -9.29 -8.07 18.29
CA GLU A 434 -9.19 -6.76 17.66
C GLU A 434 -9.53 -5.64 18.65
N PHE A 435 -8.73 -4.59 18.63
CA PHE A 435 -8.81 -3.43 19.53
C PHE A 435 -9.23 -2.19 18.73
N VAL A 436 -10.45 -2.19 18.26
CA VAL A 436 -10.98 -1.14 17.37
C VAL A 436 -11.85 -0.10 18.10
N GLY A 437 -12.38 -0.43 19.26
CA GLY A 437 -13.16 0.48 20.11
C GLY A 437 -14.57 0.78 19.62
N SER A 438 -15.04 0.08 18.60
CA SER A 438 -16.38 0.24 18.06
C SER A 438 -16.76 -0.87 17.10
N ASP A 439 -18.06 -0.86 16.68
CA ASP A 439 -18.45 -1.47 15.41
C ASP A 439 -18.34 -0.41 14.31
N PHE A 440 -17.29 -0.45 13.47
CA PHE A 440 -17.37 0.24 12.21
C PHE A 440 -17.80 -0.76 11.14
N GLY A 441 -18.96 -0.44 10.58
CA GLY A 441 -19.56 -1.27 9.55
C GLY A 441 -18.76 -1.10 8.27
N ARG A 442 -18.70 -2.17 7.52
CA ARG A 442 -18.33 -2.20 6.12
C ARG A 442 -19.27 -1.29 5.34
N SER A 443 -18.85 -0.88 4.14
CA SER A 443 -19.68 -0.04 3.29
C SER A 443 -21.09 -0.62 3.17
N LEU A 444 -22.09 0.20 3.43
CA LEU A 444 -23.46 -0.22 3.24
C LEU A 444 -23.72 -0.28 1.73
N LEU A 445 -24.25 -1.39 1.25
CA LEU A 445 -24.63 -1.59 -0.16
C LEU A 445 -25.52 -0.46 -0.72
N THR A 446 -26.17 0.29 0.17
CA THR A 446 -27.03 1.44 -0.14
C THR A 446 -26.26 2.73 -0.48
N THR A 447 -24.94 2.78 -0.30
CA THR A 447 -24.13 3.99 -0.55
C THR A 447 -23.57 4.05 -1.98
N ASN A 448 -23.75 3.00 -2.78
CA ASN A 448 -23.22 2.87 -4.14
C ASN A 448 -21.72 3.25 -4.21
N PRO A 449 -20.85 2.52 -3.52
CA PRO A 449 -19.42 2.78 -3.56
C PRO A 449 -18.87 2.58 -4.96
N PHE A 450 -17.77 3.31 -5.30
CA PHE A 450 -17.11 3.20 -6.60
C PHE A 450 -15.63 3.56 -6.51
N GLY A 451 -14.86 3.06 -7.47
CA GLY A 451 -13.44 3.39 -7.62
C GLY A 451 -13.21 4.58 -8.54
N ILE A 452 -12.14 5.31 -8.29
CA ILE A 452 -11.68 6.42 -9.11
C ILE A 452 -10.21 6.17 -9.45
N PHE A 453 -9.91 5.98 -10.73
CA PHE A 453 -8.54 5.97 -11.23
C PHE A 453 -8.27 7.32 -11.89
N GLY A 454 -7.40 8.12 -11.31
CA GLY A 454 -7.21 9.49 -11.74
C GLY A 454 -5.75 9.93 -11.83
N ALA A 455 -5.52 11.07 -12.45
CA ALA A 455 -4.22 11.70 -12.60
C ALA A 455 -4.25 13.15 -12.13
N THR A 456 -3.32 13.51 -11.27
CA THR A 456 -3.09 14.88 -10.81
C THR A 456 -1.79 15.41 -11.42
N ASN A 457 -1.87 16.56 -12.08
CA ASN A 457 -0.69 17.27 -12.58
C ASN A 457 0.08 17.85 -11.40
N THR A 458 1.26 17.31 -11.12
CA THR A 458 2.06 17.68 -9.95
C THR A 458 2.63 19.10 -10.04
N THR A 459 2.74 19.70 -11.24
CA THR A 459 3.22 21.08 -11.42
C THR A 459 2.13 22.11 -11.10
N THR A 460 0.88 21.81 -11.42
CA THR A 460 -0.26 22.73 -11.20
C THR A 460 -1.06 22.42 -9.94
N GLY A 461 -0.99 21.17 -9.44
CA GLY A 461 -1.81 20.66 -8.35
C GLY A 461 -3.28 20.43 -8.75
N GLN A 462 -3.59 20.36 -10.04
CA GLN A 462 -4.96 20.18 -10.54
C GLN A 462 -5.17 18.77 -11.11
N ILE A 463 -6.39 18.26 -11.04
CA ILE A 463 -6.78 17.01 -11.70
C ILE A 463 -6.62 17.18 -13.20
N ALA A 464 -5.91 16.25 -13.84
CA ALA A 464 -5.74 16.19 -15.29
C ALA A 464 -6.86 15.39 -15.95
N TRP A 465 -7.23 14.26 -15.35
CA TRP A 465 -8.35 13.41 -15.74
C TRP A 465 -8.71 12.44 -14.61
N GLU A 466 -9.93 11.91 -14.65
CA GLU A 466 -10.43 10.86 -13.75
C GLU A 466 -11.33 9.91 -14.50
N ASN A 467 -11.32 8.63 -14.09
CA ASN A 467 -12.18 7.56 -14.58
C ASN A 467 -12.86 6.88 -13.39
N ASP A 468 -14.16 7.07 -13.29
CA ASP A 468 -14.98 6.37 -12.30
C ASP A 468 -15.27 4.95 -12.78
N THR A 469 -15.20 3.99 -11.88
CA THR A 469 -15.49 2.58 -12.12
C THR A 469 -16.54 2.08 -11.14
N LYS A 470 -17.36 1.10 -11.58
CA LYS A 470 -18.37 0.52 -10.67
C LYS A 470 -17.74 -0.29 -9.54
N ASP A 471 -16.57 -0.90 -9.81
CA ASP A 471 -15.81 -1.65 -8.83
C ASP A 471 -14.87 -0.70 -8.11
N LEU A 472 -14.52 -1.01 -6.87
CA LEU A 472 -13.58 -0.19 -6.10
C LEU A 472 -12.19 -0.16 -6.75
N ALA A 473 -11.43 0.90 -6.46
CA ALA A 473 -10.05 1.01 -6.91
C ALA A 473 -9.13 0.23 -5.96
N THR A 474 -8.98 -1.07 -6.21
CA THR A 474 -8.26 -2.04 -5.38
C THR A 474 -6.97 -2.54 -6.03
N SER A 475 -6.49 -1.86 -7.05
CA SER A 475 -5.29 -2.20 -7.82
C SER A 475 -4.31 -1.04 -7.84
N ASP A 476 -3.02 -1.37 -7.74
CA ASP A 476 -1.95 -0.41 -8.00
C ASP A 476 -2.05 0.18 -9.42
N MET A 477 -1.64 1.43 -9.56
CA MET A 477 -1.41 2.01 -10.89
C MET A 477 0.06 1.84 -11.30
N THR A 478 0.30 1.59 -12.59
CA THR A 478 1.65 1.44 -13.16
C THR A 478 1.72 2.16 -14.49
N VAL A 479 2.81 2.87 -14.75
CA VAL A 479 2.99 3.60 -16.01
C VAL A 479 4.13 3.00 -16.83
N THR A 480 3.86 2.71 -18.11
CA THR A 480 4.86 2.25 -19.09
C THR A 480 4.82 3.15 -20.30
N GLY A 481 5.88 3.93 -20.51
CA GLY A 481 5.87 4.94 -21.58
C GLY A 481 4.69 5.90 -21.46
N ASP A 482 3.78 5.83 -22.43
CA ASP A 482 2.57 6.67 -22.51
C ASP A 482 1.27 5.91 -22.14
N LEU A 483 1.38 4.74 -21.51
CA LEU A 483 0.26 3.93 -21.00
C LEU A 483 0.24 3.93 -19.48
N VAL A 484 -0.95 3.91 -18.89
CA VAL A 484 -1.20 3.63 -17.48
C VAL A 484 -2.05 2.37 -17.33
N TRP A 485 -1.65 1.48 -16.42
CA TRP A 485 -2.26 0.18 -16.17
C TRP A 485 -2.94 0.16 -14.81
N TYR A 486 -4.12 -0.44 -14.72
CA TYR A 486 -4.84 -0.68 -13.47
C TYR A 486 -5.82 -1.86 -13.62
N GLY A 487 -6.03 -2.57 -12.53
CA GLY A 487 -6.95 -3.69 -12.43
C GLY A 487 -8.29 -3.32 -11.80
N GLN A 488 -9.23 -4.25 -11.84
CA GLN A 488 -10.56 -4.15 -11.20
C GLN A 488 -10.95 -5.51 -10.58
N ASP A 489 -11.79 -5.48 -9.55
CA ASP A 489 -12.25 -6.68 -8.83
C ASP A 489 -12.95 -7.70 -9.74
N ASN A 490 -13.59 -7.24 -10.80
CA ASN A 490 -14.24 -8.09 -11.80
C ASN A 490 -13.27 -8.85 -12.72
N GLY A 491 -11.96 -8.77 -12.48
CA GLY A 491 -10.89 -9.42 -13.26
C GLY A 491 -10.45 -8.65 -14.50
N ASN A 492 -10.90 -7.43 -14.72
CA ASN A 492 -10.43 -6.61 -15.83
C ASN A 492 -9.06 -5.99 -15.52
N LEU A 493 -8.11 -6.15 -16.43
CA LEU A 493 -6.89 -5.36 -16.52
C LEU A 493 -7.04 -4.34 -17.65
N ASN A 494 -6.92 -3.07 -17.32
CA ASN A 494 -7.05 -1.97 -18.26
C ASN A 494 -5.69 -1.33 -18.58
N ALA A 495 -5.53 -0.89 -19.83
CA ALA A 495 -4.48 0.05 -20.22
C ALA A 495 -5.13 1.30 -20.81
N ALA A 496 -4.81 2.45 -20.23
CA ALA A 496 -5.31 3.74 -20.68
C ALA A 496 -4.16 4.64 -21.15
N ASN A 497 -4.49 5.63 -21.98
CA ASN A 497 -3.55 6.67 -22.36
C ASN A 497 -3.18 7.51 -21.14
N ALA A 498 -1.91 7.60 -20.83
CA ALA A 498 -1.42 8.25 -19.60
C ALA A 498 -1.76 9.76 -19.55
N ALA A 499 -1.84 10.44 -20.70
CA ALA A 499 -2.13 11.87 -20.75
C ALA A 499 -3.63 12.19 -20.64
N THR A 500 -4.52 11.27 -21.07
CA THR A 500 -5.97 11.56 -21.24
C THR A 500 -6.89 10.67 -20.43
N GLY A 501 -6.40 9.57 -19.87
CA GLY A 501 -7.22 8.55 -19.18
C GLY A 501 -8.05 7.66 -20.11
N GLN A 502 -8.02 7.89 -21.45
CA GLN A 502 -8.80 7.07 -22.38
C GLN A 502 -8.37 5.61 -22.32
N VAL A 503 -9.28 4.70 -21.99
CA VAL A 503 -9.04 3.26 -22.01
C VAL A 503 -8.85 2.79 -23.46
N LEU A 504 -7.73 2.13 -23.73
CA LEU A 504 -7.32 1.65 -25.06
C LEU A 504 -7.33 0.12 -25.17
N PHE A 505 -7.24 -0.57 -24.03
CA PHE A 505 -7.22 -2.02 -23.95
C PHE A 505 -7.85 -2.46 -22.64
N THR A 506 -8.62 -3.54 -22.71
CA THR A 506 -9.13 -4.26 -21.53
C THR A 506 -8.97 -5.75 -21.78
N PHE A 507 -8.35 -6.43 -20.81
CA PHE A 507 -8.27 -7.89 -20.75
C PHE A 507 -9.12 -8.37 -19.57
N ASN A 508 -10.00 -9.35 -19.80
CA ASN A 508 -10.78 -9.96 -18.73
C ASN A 508 -10.15 -11.31 -18.33
N ALA A 509 -9.63 -11.38 -17.12
CA ALA A 509 -8.94 -12.56 -16.58
C ALA A 509 -9.86 -13.77 -16.43
N ASN A 510 -11.18 -13.58 -16.27
CA ASN A 510 -12.15 -14.67 -16.17
C ASN A 510 -12.19 -15.56 -17.44
N THR A 511 -11.53 -15.15 -18.53
CA THR A 511 -11.32 -15.96 -19.72
C THR A 511 -10.19 -16.99 -19.58
N VAL A 512 -9.38 -16.87 -18.49
CA VAL A 512 -8.28 -17.79 -18.17
C VAL A 512 -8.66 -18.60 -16.92
N PRO A 513 -8.72 -19.94 -17.02
CA PRO A 513 -9.03 -20.77 -15.85
C PRO A 513 -8.07 -20.52 -14.68
N GLY A 514 -8.61 -20.37 -13.46
CA GLY A 514 -7.82 -20.12 -12.24
C GLY A 514 -7.38 -18.68 -12.04
N ALA A 515 -7.68 -17.75 -12.96
CA ALA A 515 -7.49 -16.33 -12.72
C ALA A 515 -8.70 -15.74 -11.99
N GLY A 516 -8.42 -14.80 -11.08
CA GLY A 516 -9.42 -14.13 -10.23
C GLY A 516 -9.48 -12.63 -10.45
N GLY A 517 -9.87 -11.89 -9.41
CA GLY A 517 -9.89 -10.44 -9.40
C GLY A 517 -8.51 -9.82 -9.66
N ALA A 518 -8.50 -8.61 -10.19
CA ALA A 518 -7.27 -7.90 -10.57
C ALA A 518 -6.93 -6.82 -9.51
N ASN A 519 -6.38 -7.25 -8.36
CA ASN A 519 -6.13 -6.41 -7.17
C ASN A 519 -4.64 -6.16 -6.90
N ALA A 520 -3.76 -6.53 -7.81
CA ALA A 520 -2.30 -6.38 -7.71
C ALA A 520 -1.78 -5.17 -8.48
N GLY A 521 -0.48 -5.13 -8.71
CA GLY A 521 0.18 -4.14 -9.55
C GLY A 521 0.75 -4.73 -10.84
N ALA A 522 0.53 -4.05 -11.96
CA ALA A 522 1.23 -4.37 -13.20
C ALA A 522 2.73 -4.10 -13.06
N ILE A 523 3.54 -4.92 -13.73
CA ILE A 523 4.96 -4.67 -13.93
C ILE A 523 5.30 -4.75 -15.42
N ALA A 524 6.34 -4.03 -15.84
CA ALA A 524 6.82 -4.12 -17.22
C ALA A 524 8.33 -4.36 -17.25
N TYR A 525 8.77 -5.27 -18.10
CA TYR A 525 10.17 -5.64 -18.24
C TYR A 525 10.51 -6.03 -19.69
N VAL A 526 11.80 -6.01 -20.01
CA VAL A 526 12.29 -6.43 -21.33
C VAL A 526 13.27 -7.58 -21.18
N VAL A 527 13.06 -8.66 -21.92
CA VAL A 527 14.00 -9.78 -22.02
C VAL A 527 14.15 -10.14 -23.49
N ASN A 528 15.41 -10.31 -23.95
CA ASN A 528 15.73 -10.60 -25.35
C ASN A 528 15.13 -9.57 -26.32
N SER A 529 15.18 -8.28 -25.98
CA SER A 529 14.61 -7.17 -26.76
C SER A 529 13.09 -7.25 -26.97
N LYS A 530 12.38 -8.04 -26.17
CA LYS A 530 10.92 -8.17 -26.19
C LYS A 530 10.34 -7.65 -24.88
N GLU A 531 9.41 -6.71 -24.97
CA GLU A 531 8.67 -6.15 -23.84
C GLU A 531 7.55 -7.07 -23.40
N TYR A 532 7.41 -7.20 -22.09
CA TYR A 532 6.33 -7.91 -21.41
C TYR A 532 5.70 -7.00 -20.37
N VAL A 533 4.37 -7.12 -20.23
CA VAL A 533 3.63 -6.62 -19.07
C VAL A 533 3.08 -7.83 -18.34
N ALA A 534 3.30 -7.91 -17.02
CA ALA A 534 2.77 -9.01 -16.23
C ALA A 534 1.90 -8.51 -15.07
N TYR A 535 0.94 -9.33 -14.67
CA TYR A 535 -0.03 -9.01 -13.63
C TYR A 535 -0.47 -10.27 -12.87
N ALA A 536 -0.72 -10.14 -11.55
CA ALA A 536 -1.25 -11.21 -10.71
C ALA A 536 -2.77 -11.07 -10.56
N PHE A 537 -3.50 -12.17 -10.82
CA PHE A 537 -4.97 -12.23 -10.80
C PHE A 537 -5.43 -13.25 -9.77
N GLY A 538 -5.66 -12.81 -8.55
CA GLY A 538 -5.99 -13.71 -7.45
C GLY A 538 -7.07 -13.21 -6.51
N GLY A 539 -7.55 -11.99 -6.70
CA GLY A 539 -8.59 -11.39 -5.89
C GLY A 539 -8.13 -10.95 -4.50
N ASN A 540 -9.04 -10.34 -3.77
CA ASN A 540 -8.84 -9.77 -2.44
C ASN A 540 -9.91 -10.29 -1.46
N VAL A 541 -9.49 -10.78 -0.29
CA VAL A 541 -10.41 -11.34 0.74
C VAL A 541 -11.39 -10.29 1.23
N LEU A 542 -10.93 -9.06 1.48
CA LEU A 542 -11.74 -8.00 2.04
C LEU A 542 -12.86 -7.60 1.09
N GLU A 543 -12.57 -7.50 -0.21
CA GLU A 543 -13.55 -7.17 -1.23
C GLU A 543 -14.58 -8.30 -1.41
N ARG A 544 -14.15 -9.56 -1.37
CA ARG A 544 -15.08 -10.71 -1.35
C ARG A 544 -16.04 -10.65 -0.16
N ALA A 545 -15.52 -10.33 1.03
CA ALA A 545 -16.31 -10.18 2.23
C ALA A 545 -17.33 -9.02 2.16
N ASN A 546 -17.02 -7.98 1.38
CA ASN A 546 -17.91 -6.84 1.13
C ASN A 546 -18.95 -7.10 0.03
N GLN A 547 -19.09 -8.34 -0.44
CA GLN A 547 -20.04 -8.76 -1.50
C GLN A 547 -19.76 -8.11 -2.87
N GLN A 548 -18.55 -7.68 -3.12
CA GLN A 548 -18.10 -7.24 -4.44
C GLN A 548 -17.84 -8.46 -5.34
N VAL A 549 -17.85 -8.26 -6.64
CA VAL A 549 -17.63 -9.33 -7.63
C VAL A 549 -16.13 -9.59 -7.76
N ASP A 550 -15.52 -10.05 -6.69
CA ASP A 550 -14.13 -10.44 -6.65
C ASP A 550 -14.00 -11.97 -6.55
N LEU A 551 -13.26 -12.58 -7.47
CA LEU A 551 -13.09 -14.02 -7.53
C LEU A 551 -11.70 -14.43 -7.02
N PRO A 552 -11.59 -15.49 -6.19
CA PRO A 552 -10.29 -16.04 -5.83
C PRO A 552 -9.61 -16.63 -7.05
N GLY A 553 -8.30 -16.50 -7.11
CA GLY A 553 -7.47 -17.05 -8.18
C GLY A 553 -6.01 -17.19 -7.79
N ASP A 554 -5.20 -17.74 -8.70
CA ASP A 554 -3.80 -18.03 -8.45
C ASP A 554 -2.89 -17.74 -9.65
N ALA A 555 -3.39 -17.00 -10.64
CA ALA A 555 -2.70 -16.83 -11.90
C ALA A 555 -1.82 -15.58 -11.95
N ILE A 556 -0.59 -15.75 -12.42
CA ILE A 556 0.26 -14.66 -12.90
C ILE A 556 0.29 -14.76 -14.43
N ILE A 557 -0.12 -13.70 -15.11
CA ILE A 557 -0.26 -13.67 -16.57
C ILE A 557 0.68 -12.61 -17.15
N ALA A 558 1.50 -12.98 -18.12
CA ALA A 558 2.30 -12.04 -18.89
C ALA A 558 1.73 -11.83 -20.28
N PHE A 559 1.82 -10.61 -20.74
CA PHE A 559 1.36 -10.14 -22.05
C PHE A 559 2.52 -9.62 -22.86
N THR A 560 2.42 -9.74 -24.18
CA THR A 560 3.40 -9.20 -25.13
C THR A 560 2.74 -8.97 -26.49
N LEU A 561 3.40 -8.22 -27.35
CA LEU A 561 3.00 -8.13 -28.76
C LEU A 561 3.27 -9.44 -29.49
N PRO A 562 2.48 -9.78 -30.53
CA PRO A 562 2.66 -10.99 -31.36
C PRO A 562 4.05 -11.15 -31.94
#